data_50637f3a7f22a310dcc2b5a7e73a76ed
#
_entry.id   50637f3a7f22a310dcc2b5a7e73a76ed
#
_cell.length_a   1.000
_cell.length_b   1.000
_cell.length_c   1.000
_cell.angle_alpha   90.00
_cell.angle_beta   90.00
_cell.angle_gamma   90.00
#
_symmetry.space_group_name_H-M   'P 1'
#
loop_
_entity.id
_entity.type
_entity.pdbx_description
1 polymer ?
#
loop_
_entity_poly.entity_id
_entity_poly.type
_entity_poly.pdbx_seq_one_letter_code
_entity_poly.pdbx_strand_id
1 'polypeptide(L)'
;MLVMNKHLLHIAARVWLIETLFSIFNFFVLMNLVYEPAWGELVAHQIGMSTRIVVIAILAYLLLRYVKEYETRDLVHVGLLWLGLELLFEWGGSLLVGRSVEEILIGWNIFAGYIWPYVLLTYLLSNLVIGVAFHPGKRTAGHRSEGRD
;
A
#
# COMPACT_ATOMS: atom_id res chain seq x y z
N MET A 1 -0.97 -9.71 26.89
CA MET A 1 -0.83 -8.36 26.32
C MET A 1 -0.10 -8.51 24.98
N LEU A 2 -0.80 -8.23 23.90
CA LEU A 2 -0.29 -8.47 22.55
C LEU A 2 0.65 -7.33 22.17
N VAL A 3 1.95 -7.58 22.16
CA VAL A 3 2.96 -6.57 21.81
C VAL A 3 2.97 -6.44 20.28
N MET A 4 2.42 -5.35 19.80
CA MET A 4 2.50 -4.95 18.40
C MET A 4 3.97 -4.64 18.05
N ASN A 5 4.44 -5.11 16.91
CA ASN A 5 5.82 -4.85 16.47
C ASN A 5 5.99 -3.38 16.03
N LYS A 6 6.26 -2.50 17.01
CA LYS A 6 6.42 -1.05 16.79
C LYS A 6 7.54 -0.73 15.82
N HIS A 7 8.62 -1.52 15.83
CA HIS A 7 9.75 -1.33 14.92
C HIS A 7 9.32 -1.53 13.45
N LEU A 8 8.60 -2.62 13.18
CA LEU A 8 8.04 -2.87 11.85
C LEU A 8 7.12 -1.73 11.39
N LEU A 9 6.22 -1.25 12.26
CA LEU A 9 5.30 -0.18 11.91
C LEU A 9 6.00 1.15 11.61
N HIS A 10 7.07 1.49 12.34
CA HIS A 10 7.85 2.69 12.04
C HIS A 10 8.57 2.60 10.69
N ILE A 11 9.13 1.43 10.36
CA ILE A 11 9.75 1.23 9.05
C ILE A 11 8.68 1.24 7.96
N ALA A 12 7.55 0.58 8.18
CA ALA A 12 6.43 0.57 7.24
C ALA A 12 5.90 1.98 6.94
N ALA A 13 5.80 2.86 7.94
CA ALA A 13 5.42 4.26 7.73
C ALA A 13 6.43 5.02 6.87
N ARG A 14 7.75 4.78 7.06
CA ARG A 14 8.78 5.38 6.22
C ARG A 14 8.73 4.86 4.78
N VAL A 15 8.49 3.57 4.60
CA VAL A 15 8.32 2.98 3.26
C VAL A 15 7.09 3.55 2.57
N TRP A 16 5.98 3.74 3.29
CA TRP A 16 4.81 4.42 2.77
C TRP A 16 5.13 5.86 2.32
N LEU A 17 5.94 6.63 3.06
CA LEU A 17 6.37 7.96 2.63
C LEU A 17 7.15 7.94 1.31
N ILE A 18 7.99 6.93 1.09
CA ILE A 18 8.71 6.76 -0.18
C ILE A 18 7.70 6.53 -1.32
N GLU A 19 6.71 5.67 -1.11
CA GLU A 19 5.64 5.44 -2.08
C GLU A 19 4.82 6.71 -2.34
N THR A 20 4.49 7.46 -1.30
CA THR A 20 3.75 8.73 -1.43
C THR A 20 4.52 9.75 -2.28
N LEU A 21 5.82 9.89 -2.09
CA LEU A 21 6.66 10.74 -2.95
C LEU A 21 6.65 10.26 -4.41
N PHE A 22 6.75 8.95 -4.62
CA PHE A 22 6.61 8.37 -5.96
C PHE A 22 5.21 8.64 -6.53
N SER A 23 4.15 8.50 -5.75
CA SER A 23 2.78 8.72 -6.20
C SER A 23 2.52 10.17 -6.61
N ILE A 24 3.09 11.12 -5.88
CA ILE A 24 3.04 12.54 -6.25
C ILE A 24 3.72 12.77 -7.60
N PHE A 25 4.93 12.24 -7.79
CA PHE A 25 5.62 12.31 -9.06
C PHE A 25 4.83 11.62 -10.19
N ASN A 26 4.32 10.42 -9.93
CA ASN A 26 3.51 9.67 -10.90
C ASN A 26 2.27 10.46 -11.33
N PHE A 27 1.55 11.06 -10.39
CA PHE A 27 0.35 11.83 -10.68
C PHE A 27 0.65 13.13 -11.43
N PHE A 28 1.50 13.99 -10.87
CA PHE A 28 1.74 15.32 -11.45
C PHE A 28 2.61 15.31 -12.69
N VAL A 29 3.54 14.37 -12.82
CA VAL A 29 4.47 14.33 -13.95
C VAL A 29 4.05 13.28 -14.96
N LEU A 30 3.99 11.99 -14.57
CA LEU A 30 3.74 10.93 -15.54
C LEU A 30 2.31 10.94 -16.05
N MET A 31 1.31 11.00 -15.17
CA MET A 31 -0.09 10.97 -15.60
C MET A 31 -0.46 12.26 -16.33
N ASN A 32 -0.27 13.43 -15.72
CA ASN A 32 -0.80 14.68 -16.26
C ASN A 32 0.03 15.23 -17.44
N LEU A 33 1.35 15.08 -17.43
CA LEU A 33 2.21 15.68 -18.43
C LEU A 33 2.63 14.72 -19.56
N VAL A 34 2.58 13.40 -19.31
CA VAL A 34 3.04 12.39 -20.28
C VAL A 34 1.88 11.53 -20.78
N TYR A 35 1.14 10.89 -19.89
CA TYR A 35 0.16 9.88 -20.31
C TYR A 35 -1.16 10.50 -20.79
N GLU A 36 -1.69 11.49 -20.08
CA GLU A 36 -2.97 12.11 -20.42
C GLU A 36 -2.95 12.81 -21.79
N PRO A 37 -1.93 13.63 -22.14
CA PRO A 37 -1.84 14.21 -23.48
C PRO A 37 -1.70 13.18 -24.60
N ALA A 38 -1.11 12.00 -24.32
CA ALA A 38 -0.88 10.97 -25.32
C ALA A 38 -2.07 10.03 -25.52
N TRP A 39 -2.79 9.68 -24.40
CA TRP A 39 -3.79 8.60 -24.42
C TRP A 39 -5.13 8.96 -23.76
N GLY A 40 -5.28 10.16 -23.25
CA GLY A 40 -6.47 10.63 -22.53
C GLY A 40 -6.49 10.24 -21.05
N GLU A 41 -7.40 10.89 -20.29
CA GLU A 41 -7.48 10.83 -18.84
C GLU A 41 -7.64 9.40 -18.30
N LEU A 42 -8.59 8.62 -18.82
CA LEU A 42 -8.87 7.28 -18.31
C LEU A 42 -7.69 6.33 -18.49
N VAL A 43 -7.06 6.35 -19.67
CA VAL A 43 -5.89 5.50 -19.95
C VAL A 43 -4.70 5.92 -19.11
N ALA A 44 -4.47 7.23 -18.96
CA ALA A 44 -3.44 7.78 -18.08
C ALA A 44 -3.65 7.30 -16.63
N HIS A 45 -4.89 7.36 -16.13
CA HIS A 45 -5.25 6.85 -14.81
C HIS A 45 -4.95 5.35 -14.68
N GLN A 46 -5.38 4.53 -15.65
CA GLN A 46 -5.14 3.08 -15.61
C GLN A 46 -3.65 2.74 -15.60
N ILE A 47 -2.84 3.39 -16.44
CA ILE A 47 -1.39 3.19 -16.45
C ILE A 47 -0.76 3.64 -15.13
N GLY A 48 -1.07 4.84 -14.68
CA GLY A 48 -0.53 5.41 -13.43
C GLY A 48 -0.86 4.57 -12.21
N MET A 49 -2.12 4.13 -12.07
CA MET A 49 -2.55 3.31 -10.94
C MET A 49 -2.00 1.88 -11.02
N SER A 50 -1.91 1.27 -12.20
CA SER A 50 -1.25 -0.03 -12.39
C SER A 50 0.24 0.03 -12.00
N THR A 51 0.93 1.11 -12.36
CA THR A 51 2.30 1.35 -11.94
C THR A 51 2.42 1.43 -10.42
N ARG A 52 1.49 2.13 -9.75
CA ARG A 52 1.45 2.21 -8.27
C ARG A 52 1.25 0.84 -7.64
N ILE A 53 0.33 0.02 -8.16
CA ILE A 53 0.12 -1.36 -7.66
C ILE A 53 1.43 -2.14 -7.68
N VAL A 54 2.19 -2.08 -8.76
CA VAL A 54 3.49 -2.76 -8.88
C VAL A 54 4.51 -2.20 -7.89
N VAL A 55 4.60 -0.87 -7.77
CA VAL A 55 5.53 -0.21 -6.82
C VAL A 55 5.20 -0.57 -5.38
N ILE A 56 3.92 -0.54 -4.98
CA ILE A 56 3.48 -0.94 -3.64
C ILE A 56 3.88 -2.39 -3.34
N ALA A 57 3.66 -3.31 -4.29
CA ALA A 57 4.03 -4.71 -4.13
C ALA A 57 5.55 -4.89 -3.98
N ILE A 58 6.36 -4.18 -4.77
CA ILE A 58 7.82 -4.18 -4.63
C ILE A 58 8.25 -3.65 -3.27
N LEU A 59 7.69 -2.53 -2.83
CA LEU A 59 8.01 -1.93 -1.54
C LEU A 59 7.60 -2.82 -0.36
N ALA A 60 6.45 -3.48 -0.45
CA ALA A 60 6.03 -4.48 0.54
C ALA A 60 7.02 -5.66 0.60
N TYR A 61 7.46 -6.17 -0.54
CA TYR A 61 8.48 -7.22 -0.60
C TYR A 61 9.80 -6.78 0.04
N LEU A 62 10.28 -5.58 -0.30
CA LEU A 62 11.53 -5.04 0.24
C LEU A 62 11.44 -4.79 1.75
N LEU A 63 10.30 -4.27 2.23
CA LEU A 63 10.03 -4.09 3.65
C LEU A 63 10.16 -5.42 4.42
N LEU A 64 9.49 -6.46 3.95
CA LEU A 64 9.45 -7.76 4.62
C LEU A 64 10.80 -8.48 4.52
N ARG A 65 11.52 -8.31 3.41
CA ARG A 65 12.88 -8.81 3.26
C ARG A 65 13.87 -8.15 4.24
N TYR A 66 13.66 -6.87 4.53
CA TYR A 66 14.50 -6.11 5.45
C TYR A 66 14.25 -6.50 6.91
N VAL A 67 12.98 -6.54 7.32
CA VAL A 67 12.60 -6.78 8.73
C VAL A 67 12.78 -8.23 9.15
N LYS A 68 12.56 -9.20 8.28
CA LYS A 68 12.73 -10.66 8.47
C LYS A 68 11.89 -11.32 9.56
N GLU A 69 11.64 -10.66 10.69
CA GLU A 69 10.88 -11.19 11.83
C GLU A 69 9.55 -10.48 11.98
N TYR A 70 8.47 -11.19 11.70
CA TYR A 70 7.10 -10.69 11.80
C TYR A 70 6.11 -11.86 11.95
N GLU A 71 4.97 -11.58 12.56
CA GLU A 71 3.83 -12.48 12.63
C GLU A 71 2.76 -12.08 11.60
N THR A 72 1.86 -12.99 11.27
CA THR A 72 0.76 -12.71 10.32
C THR A 72 -0.08 -11.50 10.73
N ARG A 73 -0.33 -11.32 12.02
CA ARG A 73 -1.07 -10.15 12.53
C ARG A 73 -0.32 -8.83 12.31
N ASP A 74 1.02 -8.85 12.38
CA ASP A 74 1.82 -7.65 12.12
C ASP A 74 1.67 -7.20 10.66
N LEU A 75 1.55 -8.16 9.74
CA LEU A 75 1.30 -7.90 8.32
C LEU A 75 -0.07 -7.23 8.10
N VAL A 76 -1.09 -7.66 8.84
CA VAL A 76 -2.41 -7.02 8.82
C VAL A 76 -2.34 -5.60 9.37
N HIS A 77 -1.61 -5.37 10.46
CA HIS A 77 -1.44 -4.01 11.01
C HIS A 77 -0.70 -3.08 10.04
N VAL A 78 0.31 -3.58 9.32
CA VAL A 78 1.00 -2.79 8.27
C VAL A 78 0.03 -2.45 7.14
N GLY A 79 -0.77 -3.41 6.68
CA GLY A 79 -1.78 -3.16 5.65
C GLY A 79 -2.81 -2.11 6.07
N LEU A 80 -3.33 -2.20 7.29
CA LEU A 80 -4.27 -1.21 7.85
C LEU A 80 -3.61 0.17 8.01
N LEU A 81 -2.35 0.22 8.46
CA LEU A 81 -1.58 1.46 8.55
C LEU A 81 -1.44 2.14 7.19
N TRP A 82 -1.02 1.39 6.17
CA TRP A 82 -0.83 1.91 4.82
C TRP A 82 -2.14 2.39 4.22
N LEU A 83 -3.22 1.59 4.33
CA LEU A 83 -4.54 1.98 3.86
C LEU A 83 -5.03 3.26 4.55
N GLY A 84 -4.90 3.34 5.88
CA GLY A 84 -5.33 4.52 6.64
C GLY A 84 -4.54 5.77 6.28
N LEU A 85 -3.22 5.67 6.15
CA LEU A 85 -2.36 6.78 5.75
C LEU A 85 -2.68 7.25 4.33
N GLU A 86 -2.93 6.31 3.40
CA GLU A 86 -3.27 6.65 2.02
C GLU A 86 -4.63 7.34 1.91
N LEU A 87 -5.64 6.84 2.61
CA LEU A 87 -6.95 7.51 2.65
C LEU A 87 -6.86 8.91 3.23
N LEU A 88 -6.11 9.10 4.30
CA LEU A 88 -5.86 10.43 4.87
C LEU A 88 -5.13 11.34 3.88
N PHE A 89 -4.12 10.83 3.19
CA PHE A 89 -3.36 11.58 2.20
C PHE A 89 -4.21 11.94 0.99
N GLU A 90 -4.97 10.98 0.43
CA GLU A 90 -5.83 11.21 -0.73
C GLU A 90 -6.92 12.24 -0.43
N TRP A 91 -7.72 11.99 0.60
CA TRP A 91 -8.83 12.88 0.94
C TRP A 91 -8.33 14.21 1.50
N GLY A 92 -7.40 14.16 2.46
CA GLY A 92 -6.84 15.37 3.06
C GLY A 92 -6.10 16.22 2.05
N GLY A 93 -5.24 15.63 1.24
CA GLY A 93 -4.50 16.32 0.18
C GLY A 93 -5.41 16.89 -0.90
N SER A 94 -6.39 16.11 -1.36
CA SER A 94 -7.35 16.54 -2.38
C SER A 94 -8.20 17.73 -1.91
N LEU A 95 -8.72 17.67 -0.69
CA LEU A 95 -9.51 18.76 -0.12
C LEU A 95 -8.67 20.03 0.11
N LEU A 96 -7.41 19.87 0.54
CA LEU A 96 -6.49 21.00 0.73
C LEU A 96 -6.14 21.74 -0.57
N VAL A 97 -6.09 21.02 -1.70
CA VAL A 97 -5.89 21.65 -3.03
C VAL A 97 -7.20 22.09 -3.69
N GLY A 98 -8.32 22.03 -2.96
CA GLY A 98 -9.61 22.55 -3.39
C GLY A 98 -10.43 21.64 -4.32
N ARG A 99 -10.08 20.34 -4.41
CA ARG A 99 -10.90 19.39 -5.16
C ARG A 99 -12.24 19.13 -4.45
N SER A 100 -13.31 19.04 -5.23
CA SER A 100 -14.61 18.67 -4.71
C SER A 100 -14.69 17.17 -4.38
N VAL A 101 -15.66 16.78 -3.54
CA VAL A 101 -15.92 15.38 -3.21
C VAL A 101 -16.26 14.58 -4.47
N GLU A 102 -17.03 15.17 -5.39
CA GLU A 102 -17.40 14.57 -6.67
C GLU A 102 -16.16 14.25 -7.52
N GLU A 103 -15.19 15.16 -7.59
CA GLU A 103 -13.94 14.95 -8.31
C GLU A 103 -13.07 13.84 -7.70
N ILE A 104 -13.06 13.74 -6.36
CA ILE A 104 -12.35 12.64 -5.67
C ILE A 104 -13.02 11.30 -6.01
N LEU A 105 -14.35 11.26 -6.00
CA LEU A 105 -15.11 10.03 -6.24
C LEU A 105 -15.06 9.53 -7.69
N ILE A 106 -14.65 10.34 -8.67
CA ILE A 106 -14.43 9.88 -10.05
C ILE A 106 -13.49 8.67 -10.09
N GLY A 107 -12.35 8.75 -9.42
CA GLY A 107 -11.34 7.68 -9.36
C GLY A 107 -11.83 6.38 -8.71
N TRP A 108 -12.93 6.43 -7.93
CA TRP A 108 -13.54 5.29 -7.27
C TRP A 108 -14.52 4.52 -8.16
N ASN A 109 -14.90 5.08 -9.31
CA ASN A 109 -15.90 4.49 -10.19
C ASN A 109 -15.30 3.36 -11.05
N ILE A 110 -15.23 2.16 -10.49
CA ILE A 110 -14.74 0.96 -11.19
C ILE A 110 -15.57 0.61 -12.43
N PHE A 111 -16.87 0.93 -12.45
CA PHE A 111 -17.74 0.67 -13.58
C PHE A 111 -17.45 1.59 -14.78
N ALA A 112 -16.85 2.74 -14.53
CA ALA A 112 -16.36 3.64 -15.58
C ALA A 112 -14.89 3.32 -16.00
N GLY A 113 -14.29 2.27 -15.42
CA GLY A 113 -12.93 1.83 -15.76
C GLY A 113 -11.82 2.42 -14.88
N TYR A 114 -12.16 3.18 -13.85
CA TYR A 114 -11.19 3.67 -12.87
C TYR A 114 -10.78 2.56 -11.91
N ILE A 115 -9.50 2.50 -11.55
CA ILE A 115 -8.95 1.36 -10.80
C ILE A 115 -8.37 1.76 -9.43
N TRP A 116 -8.67 2.95 -8.93
CA TRP A 116 -8.22 3.43 -7.61
C TRP A 116 -8.53 2.47 -6.46
N PRO A 117 -9.73 1.87 -6.33
CA PRO A 117 -10.02 0.91 -5.27
C PRO A 117 -9.08 -0.29 -5.24
N TYR A 118 -8.53 -0.72 -6.40
CA TYR A 118 -7.53 -1.80 -6.45
C TYR A 118 -6.17 -1.38 -5.88
N VAL A 119 -5.81 -0.10 -6.02
CA VAL A 119 -4.62 0.47 -5.34
C VAL A 119 -4.80 0.38 -3.82
N LEU A 120 -5.97 0.77 -3.31
CA LEU A 120 -6.29 0.67 -1.88
C LEU A 120 -6.27 -0.77 -1.37
N LEU A 121 -6.82 -1.72 -2.13
CA LEU A 121 -6.72 -3.14 -1.82
C LEU A 121 -5.26 -3.62 -1.81
N THR A 122 -4.42 -3.10 -2.70
CA THR A 122 -2.99 -3.43 -2.72
C THR A 122 -2.28 -2.94 -1.46
N TYR A 123 -2.55 -1.73 -0.99
CA TYR A 123 -2.04 -1.26 0.30
C TYR A 123 -2.44 -2.16 1.45
N LEU A 124 -3.71 -2.57 1.49
CA LEU A 124 -4.24 -3.41 2.55
C LEU A 124 -3.63 -4.82 2.54
N LEU A 125 -3.53 -5.44 1.36
CA LEU A 125 -3.29 -6.87 1.25
C LEU A 125 -1.86 -7.25 0.86
N SER A 126 -1.07 -6.36 0.24
CA SER A 126 0.25 -6.71 -0.31
C SER A 126 1.20 -7.31 0.73
N ASN A 127 1.27 -6.71 1.92
CA ASN A 127 2.13 -7.20 2.99
C ASN A 127 1.69 -8.60 3.46
N LEU A 128 0.38 -8.82 3.60
CA LEU A 128 -0.16 -10.12 4.00
C LEU A 128 0.12 -11.18 2.95
N VAL A 129 -0.21 -10.91 1.69
CA VAL A 129 -0.03 -11.86 0.57
C VAL A 129 1.44 -12.19 0.38
N ILE A 130 2.30 -11.16 0.32
CA ILE A 130 3.74 -11.35 0.10
C ILE A 130 4.39 -12.03 1.31
N GLY A 131 4.01 -11.64 2.53
CA GLY A 131 4.58 -12.22 3.74
C GLY A 131 4.20 -13.69 3.94
N VAL A 132 3.01 -14.09 3.52
CA VAL A 132 2.56 -15.48 3.61
C VAL A 132 3.11 -16.33 2.47
N ALA A 133 3.11 -15.80 1.23
CA ALA A 133 3.46 -16.58 0.03
C ALA A 133 4.98 -16.68 -0.19
N PHE A 134 5.74 -15.61 0.03
CA PHE A 134 7.16 -15.52 -0.33
C PHE A 134 8.11 -15.46 0.86
N HIS A 135 7.60 -15.06 2.02
CA HIS A 135 8.35 -15.04 3.27
C HIS A 135 7.52 -15.75 4.33
N PRO A 136 7.45 -17.09 4.27
CA PRO A 136 6.92 -17.82 5.41
C PRO A 136 7.84 -17.47 6.58
N GLY A 137 7.42 -16.45 7.37
CA GLY A 137 8.12 -16.05 8.56
C GLY A 137 8.43 -17.30 9.33
N LYS A 138 9.59 -17.40 9.96
CA LYS A 138 9.85 -18.46 10.93
C LYS A 138 8.66 -18.35 11.91
N ARG A 139 7.62 -19.15 11.66
CA ARG A 139 6.65 -19.43 12.71
C ARG A 139 7.53 -19.89 13.85
N THR A 140 7.62 -19.08 14.87
CA THR A 140 8.05 -19.55 16.18
C THR A 140 7.09 -20.68 16.47
N ALA A 141 7.49 -21.89 16.10
CA ALA A 141 6.85 -23.10 16.57
C ALA A 141 6.86 -22.93 18.08
N GLY A 142 5.65 -22.75 18.64
CA GLY A 142 5.51 -22.63 20.05
C GLY A 142 6.34 -23.73 20.69
N HIS A 143 7.25 -23.34 21.51
CA HIS A 143 8.07 -24.26 22.28
C HIS A 143 7.09 -25.07 23.12
N ARG A 144 6.58 -26.16 22.55
CA ARG A 144 6.05 -27.26 23.30
C ARG A 144 7.25 -27.84 24.02
N SER A 145 7.54 -27.29 25.18
CA SER A 145 8.27 -28.01 26.20
C SER A 145 7.42 -29.23 26.52
N GLU A 146 7.64 -30.32 25.81
CA GLU A 146 7.35 -31.64 26.33
C GLU A 146 8.23 -31.80 27.56
N GLY A 147 7.61 -31.57 28.72
CA GLY A 147 8.06 -32.14 29.95
C GLY A 147 7.98 -33.66 29.78
N ARG A 148 9.11 -34.28 29.70
CA ARG A 148 9.29 -35.69 30.01
C ARG A 148 10.21 -35.77 31.22
N ASP A 149 9.62 -36.37 32.21
CA ASP A 149 10.17 -37.06 33.37
C ASP A 149 10.56 -36.19 34.57
#